data_2a49a6e5e606073aafe5e0fa4b898b4c
#
_entry.id   2a49a6e5e606073aafe5e0fa4b898b4c
#
_cell.length_a   1.000
_cell.length_b   1.000
_cell.length_c   1.000
_cell.angle_alpha   90.00
_cell.angle_beta   90.00
_cell.angle_gamma   90.00
#
_symmetry.space_group_name_H-M   'P 1'
#
loop_
_entity.id
_entity.type
_entity.pdbx_description
1 polymer ?
#
loop_
_entity_poly.entity_id
_entity_poly.type
_entity_poly.pdbx_seq_one_letter_code
_entity_poly.pdbx_strand_id
1 'polypeptide(L)'
;DPVEKKPLYHFLPDTRALSLGTQGCNFVCSFCQNWSISQEKVLQKNDYISPERIVELALRYECESIAYTYNEPTIFYPYARDIATLAHHNGIKNIFVTNGYASHEVMKDMVGLIDAVNVDLKSFNTTYYKKSLGGNLDVVLENLRYFKQHGIWMEVTTLIVPSQNDTFEELSSIDSFIAHELGTDVPWHLSAFHPDYKERHLPNTPMETLKKA
;
A
#
# COMPACT_ATOMS: atom_id res chain seq x y z
N ASP A 1 -8.67 0.29 13.60
CA ASP A 1 -9.28 -0.46 12.49
C ASP A 1 -8.93 -1.95 12.59
N PRO A 2 -9.76 -2.88 12.04
CA PRO A 2 -9.31 -4.25 11.76
C PRO A 2 -8.14 -4.24 10.77
N VAL A 3 -7.22 -5.20 10.91
CA VAL A 3 -6.04 -5.30 10.02
C VAL A 3 -6.45 -5.58 8.57
N GLU A 4 -7.56 -6.25 8.36
CA GLU A 4 -8.13 -6.55 7.04
C GLU A 4 -8.49 -5.30 6.23
N LYS A 5 -8.72 -4.15 6.88
CA LYS A 5 -8.86 -2.85 6.19
C LYS A 5 -7.55 -2.34 5.56
N LYS A 6 -6.44 -3.03 5.80
CA LYS A 6 -5.11 -2.76 5.22
C LYS A 6 -4.77 -3.73 4.10
N PRO A 7 -5.75 -4.33 3.46
CA PRO A 7 -5.82 -5.60 2.70
C PRO A 7 -4.73 -6.61 3.09
N LEU A 8 -4.60 -6.86 4.40
CA LEU A 8 -3.77 -7.91 4.99
C LEU A 8 -4.68 -8.92 5.68
N TYR A 9 -4.99 -10.00 4.97
CA TYR A 9 -5.92 -11.03 5.43
C TYR A 9 -5.21 -12.23 6.04
N HIS A 10 -3.90 -12.34 5.84
CA HIS A 10 -3.08 -13.46 6.28
C HIS A 10 -2.00 -13.05 7.30
N PHE A 11 -1.86 -11.75 7.55
CA PHE A 11 -0.96 -11.21 8.57
C PHE A 11 -1.76 -10.72 9.78
N LEU A 12 -1.57 -11.35 10.94
CA LEU A 12 -2.27 -11.05 12.19
C LEU A 12 -3.81 -10.93 12.02
N PRO A 13 -4.48 -11.92 11.41
CA PRO A 13 -5.91 -11.83 11.14
C PRO A 13 -6.70 -11.61 12.43
N ASP A 14 -7.82 -10.88 12.32
CA ASP A 14 -8.73 -10.58 13.43
C ASP A 14 -8.15 -9.66 14.53
N THR A 15 -7.02 -8.97 14.22
CA THR A 15 -6.37 -8.03 15.15
C THR A 15 -6.69 -6.58 14.81
N ARG A 16 -6.27 -5.67 15.71
CA ARG A 16 -6.44 -4.22 15.55
C ARG A 16 -5.15 -3.58 15.09
N ALA A 17 -5.27 -2.68 14.11
CA ALA A 17 -4.21 -1.79 13.68
C ALA A 17 -4.53 -0.33 14.01
N LEU A 18 -3.61 0.40 14.64
CA LEU A 18 -3.66 1.85 14.69
C LEU A 18 -3.22 2.39 13.33
N SER A 19 -4.10 3.12 12.64
CA SER A 19 -3.82 3.61 11.29
C SER A 19 -3.44 5.08 11.30
N LEU A 20 -2.37 5.42 10.62
CA LEU A 20 -1.95 6.80 10.42
C LEU A 20 -1.52 7.06 8.98
N GLY A 21 -1.64 8.31 8.58
CA GLY A 21 -1.18 8.82 7.30
C GLY A 21 -0.88 10.31 7.42
N THR A 22 -0.36 10.88 6.36
CA THR A 22 -0.05 12.31 6.27
C THR A 22 -0.75 12.91 5.04
N GLN A 23 -0.25 14.03 4.53
CA GLN A 23 -0.72 14.63 3.29
C GLN A 23 0.30 14.44 2.17
N GLY A 24 -0.21 14.27 0.94
CA GLY A 24 0.60 14.08 -0.26
C GLY A 24 0.81 12.62 -0.64
N CYS A 25 1.31 12.41 -1.84
CA CYS A 25 1.70 11.10 -2.39
C CYS A 25 2.74 11.34 -3.48
N ASN A 26 3.60 10.35 -3.73
CA ASN A 26 4.55 10.37 -4.84
C ASN A 26 3.93 9.88 -6.18
N PHE A 27 2.66 9.39 -6.16
CA PHE A 27 1.87 9.08 -7.35
C PHE A 27 0.74 10.09 -7.54
N VAL A 28 0.24 10.19 -8.79
CA VAL A 28 -0.83 11.11 -9.21
C VAL A 28 -2.06 10.40 -9.76
N CYS A 29 -2.38 9.23 -9.20
CA CYS A 29 -3.46 8.35 -9.66
C CYS A 29 -4.77 9.10 -9.87
N SER A 30 -5.34 9.03 -11.09
CA SER A 30 -6.63 9.67 -11.42
C SER A 30 -7.82 9.04 -10.69
N PHE A 31 -7.68 7.78 -10.27
CA PHE A 31 -8.68 6.99 -9.54
C PHE A 31 -8.45 6.96 -8.02
N CYS A 32 -7.66 7.88 -7.47
CA CYS A 32 -7.31 7.84 -6.05
C CYS A 32 -8.53 8.01 -5.15
N GLN A 33 -8.83 7.02 -4.31
CA GLN A 33 -9.93 7.08 -3.35
C GLN A 33 -9.63 7.97 -2.14
N ASN A 34 -8.34 8.21 -1.86
CA ASN A 34 -7.87 9.10 -0.80
C ASN A 34 -7.35 10.44 -1.36
N TRP A 35 -7.91 10.89 -2.49
CA TRP A 35 -7.42 12.07 -3.22
C TRP A 35 -7.41 13.35 -2.38
N SER A 36 -8.36 13.51 -1.45
CA SER A 36 -8.46 14.68 -0.58
C SER A 36 -7.25 14.88 0.33
N ILE A 37 -6.56 13.81 0.71
CA ILE A 37 -5.33 13.88 1.52
C ILE A 37 -4.07 13.67 0.69
N SER A 38 -4.16 12.92 -0.42
CA SER A 38 -2.98 12.55 -1.21
C SER A 38 -2.73 13.46 -2.42
N GLN A 39 -3.76 14.14 -2.96
CA GLN A 39 -3.66 14.93 -4.19
C GLN A 39 -4.00 16.42 -4.01
N GLU A 40 -4.79 16.78 -3.00
CA GLU A 40 -5.07 18.18 -2.71
C GLU A 40 -3.90 18.84 -1.97
N LYS A 41 -3.60 20.08 -2.37
CA LYS A 41 -2.65 20.92 -1.65
C LYS A 41 -3.38 21.64 -0.52
N VAL A 42 -3.70 20.93 0.53
CA VAL A 42 -4.28 21.53 1.71
C VAL A 42 -3.16 21.93 2.65
N LEU A 43 -2.86 23.24 2.72
CA LEU A 43 -1.96 23.81 3.71
C LEU A 43 -2.68 23.93 5.07
N GLN A 44 -3.20 22.83 5.59
CA GLN A 44 -3.64 22.82 6.97
C GLN A 44 -2.43 22.64 7.88
N LYS A 45 -2.29 23.54 8.82
CA LYS A 45 -1.34 23.41 9.92
C LYS A 45 -1.89 22.32 10.83
N ASN A 46 -1.51 21.07 10.57
CA ASN A 46 -1.86 19.96 11.44
C ASN A 46 -0.92 19.99 12.64
N ASP A 47 -1.46 19.72 13.81
CA ASP A 47 -0.65 19.57 15.01
C ASP A 47 0.27 18.35 14.86
N TYR A 48 1.54 18.55 15.12
CA TYR A 48 2.49 17.46 15.15
C TYR A 48 2.17 16.51 16.31
N ILE A 49 2.05 15.24 16.02
CA ILE A 49 1.90 14.17 17.02
C ILE A 49 3.26 13.47 17.14
N SER A 50 3.82 13.41 18.33
CA SER A 50 5.13 12.76 18.49
C SER A 50 5.04 11.24 18.30
N PRO A 51 6.13 10.58 17.87
CA PRO A 51 6.20 9.13 17.77
C PRO A 51 5.79 8.39 19.07
N GLU A 52 6.20 8.92 20.24
CA GLU A 52 5.84 8.35 21.54
C GLU A 52 4.33 8.36 21.74
N ARG A 53 3.67 9.46 21.36
CA ARG A 53 2.21 9.59 21.48
C ARG A 53 1.46 8.62 20.56
N ILE A 54 1.98 8.35 19.36
CA ILE A 54 1.41 7.34 18.45
C ILE A 54 1.49 5.96 19.08
N VAL A 55 2.65 5.59 19.63
CA VAL A 55 2.84 4.28 20.27
C VAL A 55 1.98 4.16 21.55
N GLU A 56 1.89 5.21 22.34
CA GLU A 56 0.98 5.27 23.51
C GLU A 56 -0.48 5.02 23.11
N LEU A 57 -0.93 5.64 22.01
CA LEU A 57 -2.28 5.43 21.48
C LEU A 57 -2.49 3.98 21.03
N ALA A 58 -1.50 3.38 20.35
CA ALA A 58 -1.59 1.98 19.92
C ALA A 58 -1.74 1.05 21.13
N LEU A 59 -0.94 1.24 22.16
CA LEU A 59 -1.02 0.47 23.42
C LEU A 59 -2.37 0.68 24.11
N ARG A 60 -2.82 1.93 24.23
CA ARG A 60 -4.09 2.29 24.88
C ARG A 60 -5.30 1.66 24.20
N TYR A 61 -5.27 1.52 22.87
CA TYR A 61 -6.35 0.92 22.09
C TYR A 61 -6.13 -0.57 21.82
N GLU A 62 -5.15 -1.17 22.48
CA GLU A 62 -4.83 -2.60 22.35
C GLU A 62 -4.65 -3.00 20.88
N CYS A 63 -3.84 -2.21 20.15
CA CYS A 63 -3.51 -2.50 18.76
C CYS A 63 -2.24 -3.35 18.69
N GLU A 64 -2.31 -4.47 18.02
CA GLU A 64 -1.18 -5.37 17.78
C GLU A 64 -0.22 -4.82 16.72
N SER A 65 -0.70 -3.86 15.93
CA SER A 65 0.10 -3.24 14.87
C SER A 65 -0.17 -1.75 14.69
N ILE A 66 0.79 -1.05 14.08
CA ILE A 66 0.63 0.29 13.54
C ILE A 66 0.72 0.20 12.03
N ALA A 67 -0.32 0.70 11.34
CA ALA A 67 -0.40 0.73 9.89
C ALA A 67 -0.17 2.15 9.35
N TYR A 68 0.90 2.31 8.58
CA TYR A 68 1.23 3.52 7.82
C TYR A 68 0.52 3.41 6.48
N THR A 69 -0.51 4.24 6.25
CA THR A 69 -1.50 3.99 5.19
C THR A 69 -2.21 5.26 4.71
N TYR A 70 -3.24 5.13 3.88
CA TYR A 70 -4.11 6.14 3.27
C TYR A 70 -3.45 6.93 2.13
N ASN A 71 -2.27 7.47 2.35
CA ASN A 71 -1.36 8.01 1.34
C ASN A 71 -0.11 7.14 1.25
N GLU A 72 0.94 7.60 0.60
CA GLU A 72 2.16 6.82 0.47
C GLU A 72 3.07 7.01 1.70
N PRO A 73 3.36 5.96 2.50
CA PRO A 73 4.17 6.10 3.70
C PRO A 73 5.64 6.45 3.44
N THR A 74 6.17 6.14 2.27
CA THR A 74 7.57 6.43 1.95
C THR A 74 7.86 7.93 1.80
N ILE A 75 6.84 8.78 1.58
CA ILE A 75 7.03 10.23 1.52
C ILE A 75 7.28 10.87 2.90
N PHE A 76 6.86 10.19 3.97
CA PHE A 76 7.12 10.61 5.35
C PHE A 76 7.94 9.56 6.13
N TYR A 77 8.77 8.82 5.42
CA TYR A 77 9.50 7.68 5.96
C TYR A 77 10.33 7.98 7.22
N PRO A 78 11.05 9.11 7.36
CA PRO A 78 11.77 9.40 8.61
C PRO A 78 10.88 9.39 9.84
N TYR A 79 9.69 9.97 9.76
CA TYR A 79 8.71 9.95 10.84
C TYR A 79 8.13 8.55 11.08
N ALA A 80 7.81 7.84 10.00
CA ALA A 80 7.34 6.45 10.09
C ALA A 80 8.39 5.53 10.73
N ARG A 81 9.67 5.70 10.39
CA ARG A 81 10.79 4.96 10.97
C ARG A 81 10.92 5.19 12.48
N ASP A 82 10.82 6.45 12.91
CA ASP A 82 10.94 6.78 14.33
C ASP A 82 9.79 6.15 15.15
N ILE A 83 8.56 6.19 14.63
CA ILE A 83 7.43 5.48 15.23
C ILE A 83 7.66 3.97 15.23
N ALA A 84 8.08 3.39 14.10
CA ALA A 84 8.26 1.96 13.94
C ALA A 84 9.32 1.40 14.88
N THR A 85 10.40 2.15 15.10
CA THR A 85 11.44 1.80 16.07
C THR A 85 10.87 1.72 17.48
N LEU A 86 10.10 2.71 17.89
CA LEU A 86 9.46 2.73 19.21
C LEU A 86 8.37 1.65 19.34
N ALA A 87 7.61 1.40 18.28
CA ALA A 87 6.59 0.35 18.23
C ALA A 87 7.22 -1.03 18.48
N HIS A 88 8.30 -1.38 17.80
CA HIS A 88 9.03 -2.63 18.02
C HIS A 88 9.54 -2.79 19.45
N HIS A 89 10.07 -1.74 20.07
CA HIS A 89 10.49 -1.78 21.47
C HIS A 89 9.33 -2.09 22.43
N ASN A 90 8.09 -1.83 22.01
CA ASN A 90 6.87 -2.09 22.76
C ASN A 90 6.12 -3.36 22.28
N GLY A 91 6.74 -4.18 21.43
CA GLY A 91 6.14 -5.42 20.92
C GLY A 91 5.03 -5.23 19.89
N ILE A 92 4.86 -4.02 19.34
CA ILE A 92 3.85 -3.69 18.33
C ILE A 92 4.47 -3.86 16.94
N LYS A 93 3.73 -4.51 16.02
CA LYS A 93 4.13 -4.75 14.64
C LYS A 93 3.94 -3.53 13.75
N ASN A 94 4.74 -3.41 12.69
CA ASN A 94 4.71 -2.30 11.75
C ASN A 94 4.25 -2.77 10.36
N ILE A 95 3.22 -2.12 9.82
CA ILE A 95 2.60 -2.47 8.54
C ILE A 95 2.65 -1.27 7.60
N PHE A 96 3.15 -1.47 6.37
CA PHE A 96 3.03 -0.47 5.30
C PHE A 96 1.95 -0.88 4.29
N VAL A 97 1.05 0.05 3.99
CA VAL A 97 0.18 -0.01 2.80
C VAL A 97 0.73 0.99 1.81
N THR A 98 1.37 0.51 0.77
CA THR A 98 2.26 1.29 -0.09
C THR A 98 2.01 1.02 -1.57
N ASN A 99 2.36 1.98 -2.42
CA ASN A 99 2.41 1.77 -3.87
C ASN A 99 3.72 1.10 -4.34
N GLY A 100 4.61 0.76 -3.41
CA GLY A 100 5.87 0.09 -3.70
C GLY A 100 6.95 0.94 -4.38
N TYR A 101 6.68 2.23 -4.63
CA TYR A 101 7.62 3.12 -5.33
C TYR A 101 8.51 3.88 -4.34
N ALA A 102 9.55 3.22 -3.87
CA ALA A 102 10.50 3.73 -2.89
C ALA A 102 11.93 3.67 -3.41
N SER A 103 12.82 4.50 -2.86
CA SER A 103 14.25 4.44 -3.15
C SER A 103 14.91 3.23 -2.48
N HIS A 104 16.03 2.80 -3.04
CA HIS A 104 16.77 1.66 -2.50
C HIS A 104 17.27 1.88 -1.06
N GLU A 105 17.58 3.12 -0.68
CA GLU A 105 17.97 3.48 0.69
C GLU A 105 16.82 3.22 1.67
N VAL A 106 15.60 3.65 1.31
CA VAL A 106 14.41 3.40 2.13
C VAL A 106 14.14 1.90 2.21
N MET A 107 14.26 1.17 1.10
CA MET A 107 14.06 -0.28 1.08
C MET A 107 15.02 -1.01 2.02
N LYS A 108 16.29 -0.63 2.05
CA LYS A 108 17.28 -1.20 2.98
C LYS A 108 16.94 -0.91 4.45
N ASP A 109 16.53 0.31 4.73
CA ASP A 109 16.23 0.76 6.10
C ASP A 109 14.93 0.11 6.65
N MET A 110 14.02 -0.33 5.78
CA MET A 110 12.81 -1.05 6.15
C MET A 110 13.07 -2.48 6.66
N VAL A 111 14.19 -3.10 6.25
CA VAL A 111 14.50 -4.48 6.63
C VAL A 111 14.71 -4.59 8.15
N GLY A 112 13.97 -5.49 8.79
CA GLY A 112 13.98 -5.66 10.24
C GLY A 112 13.18 -4.61 11.03
N LEU A 113 12.60 -3.61 10.34
CA LEU A 113 11.76 -2.58 10.95
C LEU A 113 10.29 -2.69 10.54
N ILE A 114 10.01 -3.06 9.29
CA ILE A 114 8.66 -3.27 8.79
C ILE A 114 8.39 -4.78 8.74
N ASP A 115 7.33 -5.22 9.41
CA ASP A 115 6.98 -6.64 9.55
C ASP A 115 6.15 -7.13 8.37
N ALA A 116 5.25 -6.29 7.86
CA ALA A 116 4.38 -6.64 6.75
C ALA A 116 4.11 -5.45 5.81
N VAL A 117 3.90 -5.78 4.54
CA VAL A 117 3.48 -4.81 3.53
C VAL A 117 2.26 -5.32 2.77
N ASN A 118 1.31 -4.41 2.50
CA ASN A 118 0.39 -4.57 1.39
C ASN A 118 0.85 -3.65 0.27
N VAL A 119 1.15 -4.21 -0.89
CA VAL A 119 1.66 -3.43 -2.03
C VAL A 119 0.60 -3.33 -3.12
N ASP A 120 0.21 -2.11 -3.45
CA ASP A 120 -0.66 -1.82 -4.57
C ASP A 120 0.08 -1.94 -5.91
N LEU A 121 0.07 -3.13 -6.52
CA LEU A 121 0.52 -3.29 -7.91
C LEU A 121 -0.60 -2.87 -8.85
N LYS A 122 -0.55 -1.62 -9.28
CA LYS A 122 -1.70 -0.95 -9.92
C LYS A 122 -1.90 -1.31 -11.39
N SER A 123 -0.89 -1.84 -12.06
CA SER A 123 -0.88 -2.24 -13.47
C SER A 123 0.41 -2.97 -13.80
N PHE A 124 0.44 -3.70 -14.91
CA PHE A 124 1.69 -4.28 -15.47
C PHE A 124 2.16 -3.55 -16.72
N ASN A 125 1.60 -2.36 -16.98
CA ASN A 125 1.89 -1.54 -18.17
C ASN A 125 2.81 -0.37 -17.82
N THR A 126 4.04 -0.40 -18.33
CA THR A 126 5.07 0.64 -18.12
C THR A 126 4.60 2.03 -18.58
N THR A 127 3.86 2.10 -19.70
CA THR A 127 3.34 3.37 -20.21
C THR A 127 2.29 3.96 -19.28
N TYR A 128 1.41 3.11 -18.74
CA TYR A 128 0.40 3.51 -17.76
C TYR A 128 1.06 4.02 -16.48
N TYR A 129 2.04 3.30 -15.93
CA TYR A 129 2.80 3.77 -14.77
C TYR A 129 3.42 5.14 -14.99
N LYS A 130 4.09 5.32 -16.12
CA LYS A 130 4.78 6.59 -16.44
C LYS A 130 3.81 7.75 -16.67
N LYS A 131 2.74 7.53 -17.44
CA LYS A 131 1.84 8.62 -17.89
C LYS A 131 0.69 8.89 -16.93
N SER A 132 0.11 7.84 -16.33
CA SER A 132 -1.12 7.95 -15.51
C SER A 132 -0.84 7.97 -14.02
N LEU A 133 0.24 7.30 -13.56
CA LEU A 133 0.58 7.23 -12.15
C LEU A 133 1.73 8.15 -11.76
N GLY A 134 2.60 8.53 -12.71
CA GLY A 134 3.79 9.35 -12.45
C GLY A 134 4.95 8.57 -11.84
N GLY A 135 4.98 7.24 -11.99
CA GLY A 135 5.98 6.34 -11.45
C GLY A 135 6.69 5.50 -12.50
N ASN A 136 7.44 4.50 -12.03
CA ASN A 136 8.13 3.53 -12.86
C ASN A 136 7.80 2.11 -12.38
N LEU A 137 7.22 1.29 -13.26
CA LEU A 137 6.85 -0.09 -12.97
C LEU A 137 8.06 -0.94 -12.53
N ASP A 138 9.19 -0.82 -13.23
CA ASP A 138 10.37 -1.65 -12.95
C ASP A 138 10.86 -1.46 -11.52
N VAL A 139 10.82 -0.23 -10.99
CA VAL A 139 11.18 0.05 -9.59
C VAL A 139 10.22 -0.63 -8.63
N VAL A 140 8.92 -0.62 -8.92
CA VAL A 140 7.92 -1.30 -8.08
C VAL A 140 8.14 -2.81 -8.10
N LEU A 141 8.36 -3.41 -9.27
CA LEU A 141 8.63 -4.85 -9.40
C LEU A 141 9.94 -5.26 -8.69
N GLU A 142 10.98 -4.45 -8.79
CA GLU A 142 12.24 -4.66 -8.07
C GLU A 142 12.03 -4.61 -6.54
N ASN A 143 11.26 -3.64 -6.06
CA ASN A 143 10.95 -3.50 -4.64
C ASN A 143 10.07 -4.66 -4.11
N LEU A 144 9.14 -5.18 -4.91
CA LEU A 144 8.38 -6.39 -4.56
C LEU A 144 9.31 -7.59 -4.38
N ARG A 145 10.26 -7.81 -5.32
CA ARG A 145 11.29 -8.86 -5.19
C ARG A 145 12.14 -8.65 -3.93
N TYR A 146 12.48 -7.40 -3.64
CA TYR A 146 13.27 -7.04 -2.46
C TYR A 146 12.56 -7.39 -1.16
N PHE A 147 11.27 -7.08 -1.01
CA PHE A 147 10.49 -7.49 0.15
C PHE A 147 10.49 -9.00 0.33
N LYS A 148 10.25 -9.75 -0.74
CA LYS A 148 10.27 -11.22 -0.71
C LYS A 148 11.63 -11.78 -0.28
N GLN A 149 12.71 -11.27 -0.87
CA GLN A 149 14.08 -11.72 -0.57
C GLN A 149 14.50 -11.47 0.87
N HIS A 150 13.98 -10.43 1.51
CA HIS A 150 14.32 -10.06 2.88
C HIS A 150 13.30 -10.56 3.92
N GLY A 151 12.36 -11.41 3.52
CA GLY A 151 11.43 -12.07 4.44
C GLY A 151 10.40 -11.14 5.08
N ILE A 152 10.15 -9.96 4.50
CA ILE A 152 9.04 -9.10 4.92
C ILE A 152 7.74 -9.74 4.42
N TRP A 153 6.77 -9.95 5.33
CA TRP A 153 5.47 -10.49 4.92
C TRP A 153 4.84 -9.58 3.88
N MET A 154 4.34 -10.15 2.79
CA MET A 154 3.81 -9.38 1.70
C MET A 154 2.50 -9.95 1.17
N GLU A 155 1.51 -9.06 1.02
CA GLU A 155 0.29 -9.31 0.25
C GLU A 155 0.20 -8.24 -0.85
N VAL A 156 -0.23 -8.62 -2.04
CA VAL A 156 -0.33 -7.72 -3.20
C VAL A 156 -1.79 -7.38 -3.43
N THR A 157 -2.10 -6.13 -3.73
CA THR A 157 -3.46 -5.70 -4.09
C THR A 157 -3.46 -5.04 -5.46
N THR A 158 -4.46 -5.35 -6.27
CA THR A 158 -4.74 -4.65 -7.53
C THR A 158 -6.17 -4.14 -7.54
N LEU A 159 -6.33 -2.82 -7.61
CA LEU A 159 -7.62 -2.19 -7.88
C LEU A 159 -7.91 -2.33 -9.36
N ILE A 160 -8.99 -3.04 -9.70
CA ILE A 160 -9.41 -3.25 -11.09
C ILE A 160 -10.23 -2.05 -11.57
N VAL A 161 -9.64 -1.24 -12.43
CA VAL A 161 -10.27 -0.04 -12.99
C VAL A 161 -10.73 -0.35 -14.42
N PRO A 162 -12.06 -0.28 -14.71
CA PRO A 162 -12.59 -0.60 -16.01
C PRO A 162 -11.91 0.18 -17.14
N SER A 163 -11.58 -0.51 -18.23
CA SER A 163 -10.89 0.00 -19.41
C SER A 163 -9.45 0.52 -19.20
N GLN A 164 -8.87 0.36 -18.00
CA GLN A 164 -7.52 0.80 -17.73
C GLN A 164 -6.54 -0.36 -17.47
N ASN A 165 -6.92 -1.30 -16.61
CA ASN A 165 -6.08 -2.45 -16.24
C ASN A 165 -6.88 -3.76 -16.10
N ASP A 166 -8.06 -3.83 -16.68
CA ASP A 166 -9.01 -4.95 -16.55
C ASP A 166 -8.97 -5.95 -17.72
N THR A 167 -7.96 -5.87 -18.61
CA THR A 167 -7.80 -6.87 -19.68
C THR A 167 -7.20 -8.18 -19.16
N PHE A 168 -7.53 -9.28 -19.82
CA PHE A 168 -7.02 -10.59 -19.48
C PHE A 168 -5.49 -10.64 -19.54
N GLU A 169 -4.89 -10.03 -20.57
CA GLU A 169 -3.44 -9.97 -20.76
C GLU A 169 -2.74 -9.22 -19.63
N GLU A 170 -3.34 -8.12 -19.17
CA GLU A 170 -2.82 -7.32 -18.05
C GLU A 170 -2.83 -8.15 -16.76
N LEU A 171 -3.97 -8.74 -16.43
CA LEU A 171 -4.14 -9.53 -15.22
C LEU A 171 -3.29 -10.81 -15.24
N SER A 172 -3.20 -11.49 -16.39
CA SER A 172 -2.31 -12.64 -16.55
C SER A 172 -0.82 -12.28 -16.38
N SER A 173 -0.43 -11.07 -16.75
CA SER A 173 0.96 -10.60 -16.56
C SER A 173 1.25 -10.36 -15.08
N ILE A 174 0.30 -9.80 -14.32
CA ILE A 174 0.42 -9.64 -12.87
C ILE A 174 0.48 -11.02 -12.19
N ASP A 175 -0.46 -11.92 -12.51
CA ASP A 175 -0.49 -13.29 -11.99
C ASP A 175 0.84 -14.01 -12.22
N SER A 176 1.31 -14.00 -13.47
CA SER A 176 2.59 -14.61 -13.86
C SER A 176 3.78 -14.06 -13.06
N PHE A 177 3.84 -12.75 -12.87
CA PHE A 177 4.88 -12.12 -12.07
C PHE A 177 4.82 -12.57 -10.61
N ILE A 178 3.63 -12.55 -10.00
CA ILE A 178 3.46 -12.96 -8.60
C ILE A 178 3.84 -14.44 -8.46
N ALA A 179 3.28 -15.32 -9.29
CA ALA A 179 3.50 -16.75 -9.18
C ALA A 179 4.96 -17.16 -9.40
N HIS A 180 5.64 -16.61 -10.41
CA HIS A 180 6.98 -17.05 -10.78
C HIS A 180 8.11 -16.28 -10.10
N GLU A 181 7.90 -15.01 -9.72
CA GLU A 181 8.97 -14.20 -9.20
C GLU A 181 8.83 -13.90 -7.70
N LEU A 182 7.61 -13.88 -7.16
CA LEU A 182 7.37 -13.66 -5.74
C LEU A 182 7.05 -14.96 -5.01
N GLY A 183 6.43 -15.93 -5.69
CA GLY A 183 6.05 -17.23 -5.16
C GLY A 183 4.55 -17.41 -5.03
N THR A 184 4.11 -18.67 -5.14
CA THR A 184 2.68 -19.06 -5.07
C THR A 184 2.08 -18.93 -3.66
N ASP A 185 2.89 -18.59 -2.68
CA ASP A 185 2.50 -18.32 -1.29
C ASP A 185 2.22 -16.83 -1.02
N VAL A 186 2.41 -15.94 -2.01
CA VAL A 186 2.10 -14.52 -1.89
C VAL A 186 0.64 -14.28 -2.25
N PRO A 187 -0.22 -13.84 -1.29
CA PRO A 187 -1.61 -13.56 -1.59
C PRO A 187 -1.77 -12.38 -2.54
N TRP A 188 -2.64 -12.53 -3.54
CA TRP A 188 -3.04 -11.46 -4.44
C TRP A 188 -4.52 -11.15 -4.25
N HIS A 189 -4.82 -9.89 -3.93
CA HIS A 189 -6.17 -9.38 -3.67
C HIS A 189 -6.62 -8.52 -4.84
N LEU A 190 -7.79 -8.82 -5.37
CA LEU A 190 -8.46 -8.03 -6.39
C LEU A 190 -9.55 -7.19 -5.74
N SER A 191 -9.50 -5.89 -5.93
CA SER A 191 -10.52 -4.98 -5.40
C SER A 191 -11.28 -4.26 -6.51
N ALA A 192 -12.58 -4.01 -6.25
CA ALA A 192 -13.44 -3.31 -7.18
C ALA A 192 -13.22 -1.81 -7.10
N PHE A 193 -13.07 -1.16 -8.24
CA PHE A 193 -13.10 0.29 -8.37
C PHE A 193 -14.56 0.79 -8.24
N HIS A 194 -14.71 1.93 -7.60
CA HIS A 194 -15.92 2.75 -7.66
C HIS A 194 -15.57 4.16 -8.17
N PRO A 195 -16.48 4.82 -8.92
CA PRO A 195 -16.24 6.14 -9.50
C PRO A 195 -15.91 7.19 -8.43
N ASP A 196 -14.72 7.77 -8.52
CA ASP A 196 -14.30 8.87 -7.64
C ASP A 196 -13.24 9.74 -8.32
N TYR A 197 -12.90 10.87 -7.70
CA TYR A 197 -11.89 11.85 -8.10
C TYR A 197 -12.02 12.25 -9.57
N LYS A 198 -11.02 11.90 -10.41
CA LYS A 198 -11.03 12.23 -11.86
C LYS A 198 -11.72 11.18 -12.72
N GLU A 199 -12.00 10.01 -12.17
CA GLU A 199 -12.59 8.87 -12.90
C GLU A 199 -14.08 8.67 -12.58
N ARG A 200 -14.78 9.75 -12.22
CA ARG A 200 -16.24 9.72 -11.95
C ARG A 200 -17.10 9.33 -13.14
N HIS A 201 -16.54 9.36 -14.32
CA HIS A 201 -17.23 8.99 -15.57
C HIS A 201 -17.17 7.49 -15.86
N LEU A 202 -16.28 6.74 -15.20
CA LEU A 202 -16.18 5.30 -15.38
C LEU A 202 -17.25 4.56 -14.56
N PRO A 203 -17.72 3.38 -15.01
CA PRO A 203 -18.62 2.55 -14.21
C PRO A 203 -17.84 1.89 -13.03
N ASN A 204 -18.59 1.38 -12.03
CA ASN A 204 -18.01 0.44 -11.06
C ASN A 204 -17.44 -0.79 -11.78
N THR A 205 -16.45 -1.43 -11.19
CA THR A 205 -15.93 -2.71 -11.69
C THR A 205 -17.05 -3.75 -11.70
N PRO A 206 -17.38 -4.34 -12.86
CA PRO A 206 -18.40 -5.39 -12.92
C PRO A 206 -17.95 -6.64 -12.13
N MET A 207 -18.88 -7.27 -11.41
CA MET A 207 -18.60 -8.51 -10.68
C MET A 207 -18.08 -9.63 -11.60
N GLU A 208 -18.53 -9.67 -12.86
CA GLU A 208 -18.05 -10.64 -13.84
C GLU A 208 -16.59 -10.44 -14.22
N THR A 209 -16.09 -9.20 -14.19
CA THR A 209 -14.67 -8.90 -14.38
C THR A 209 -13.85 -9.46 -13.23
N LEU A 210 -14.27 -9.23 -11.98
CA LEU A 210 -13.59 -9.76 -10.79
C LEU A 210 -13.58 -11.30 -10.73
N LYS A 211 -14.64 -11.95 -11.22
CA LYS A 211 -14.70 -13.44 -11.26
C LYS A 211 -13.80 -14.04 -12.34
N LYS A 212 -13.47 -13.28 -13.37
CA LYS A 212 -12.61 -13.73 -14.48
C LYS A 212 -11.12 -13.43 -14.24
N ALA A 213 -10.85 -12.41 -13.40
CA ALA A 213 -9.53 -12.05 -12.97
C ALA A 213 -8.99 -13.03 -11.92
#